data_7239720fb7cbd419621ef37d82319003
#
_entry.id   7239720fb7cbd419621ef37d82319003
#
_cell.length_a   1.000
_cell.length_b   1.000
_cell.length_c   1.000
_cell.angle_alpha   90.00
_cell.angle_beta   90.00
_cell.angle_gamma   90.00
#
_symmetry.space_group_name_H-M   'P 1'
#
loop_
_entity.id
_entity.type
_entity.pdbx_description
1 polymer ?
#
loop_
_entity_poly.entity_id
_entity_poly.type
_entity_poly.pdbx_seq_one_letter_code
_entity_poly.pdbx_strand_id
1 'polypeptide(L)'
;MEQTSNIIISVIFLAMSVWLFYGVSKTRNLIFKDKLWNTYRILFAIAGGLCLLTGFLYTSVWDLIRLVLMTLCVIGFLLLRDGISDTGIAVMGRVTPFDSIRSYDYGDYKDTFRVYAVTEDDPDTKVVLTLPKDQKDEVIAFLKQKMGKKYTRMRKG
;
A
#
# COMPACT_ATOMS: atom_id res chain seq x y z
N MET A 1 24.40 -22.67 14.15
CA MET A 1 23.59 -22.38 12.95
C MET A 1 22.20 -21.80 13.29
N GLU A 2 21.50 -22.31 14.27
CA GLU A 2 20.16 -21.81 14.65
C GLU A 2 20.14 -20.33 15.10
N GLN A 3 21.10 -19.94 15.93
CA GLN A 3 21.18 -18.57 16.45
C GLN A 3 21.43 -17.53 15.33
N THR A 4 22.30 -17.84 14.36
CA THR A 4 22.58 -16.96 13.21
C THR A 4 21.36 -16.80 12.32
N SER A 5 20.61 -17.88 12.08
CA SER A 5 19.37 -17.84 11.32
C SER A 5 18.31 -16.96 12.00
N ASN A 6 18.19 -17.08 13.33
CA ASN A 6 17.26 -16.29 14.12
C ASN A 6 17.56 -14.79 14.06
N ILE A 7 18.83 -14.41 14.10
CA ILE A 7 19.28 -13.02 13.99
C ILE A 7 18.94 -12.47 12.60
N ILE A 8 19.28 -13.20 11.53
CA ILE A 8 19.01 -12.77 10.15
C ILE A 8 17.50 -12.53 9.93
N ILE A 9 16.67 -13.46 10.34
CA ILE A 9 15.21 -13.34 10.19
C ILE A 9 14.68 -12.13 10.99
N SER A 10 15.17 -11.92 12.21
CA SER A 10 14.76 -10.77 13.03
C SER A 10 15.16 -9.44 12.40
N VAL A 11 16.35 -9.35 11.79
CA VAL A 11 16.81 -8.15 11.09
C VAL A 11 15.93 -7.86 9.87
N ILE A 12 15.52 -8.90 9.11
CA ILE A 12 14.62 -8.74 7.96
C ILE A 12 13.27 -8.19 8.41
N PHE A 13 12.65 -8.76 9.45
CA PHE A 13 11.37 -8.27 9.97
C PHE A 13 11.48 -6.86 10.55
N LEU A 14 12.58 -6.53 11.19
CA LEU A 14 12.83 -5.17 11.67
C LEU A 14 12.89 -4.17 10.50
N ALA A 15 13.66 -4.48 9.46
CA ALA A 15 13.77 -3.64 8.27
C ALA A 15 12.40 -3.47 7.57
N MET A 16 11.64 -4.56 7.44
CA MET A 16 10.26 -4.51 6.88
C MET A 16 9.35 -3.64 7.74
N SER A 17 9.39 -3.78 9.06
CA SER A 17 8.57 -2.96 9.97
C SER A 17 8.89 -1.48 9.81
N VAL A 18 10.16 -1.10 9.82
CA VAL A 18 10.60 0.29 9.61
C VAL A 18 10.10 0.83 8.28
N TRP A 19 10.25 0.06 7.20
CA TRP A 19 9.78 0.45 5.87
C TRP A 19 8.26 0.64 5.82
N LEU A 20 7.48 -0.27 6.43
CA LEU A 20 6.02 -0.18 6.49
C LEU A 20 5.57 1.06 7.28
N PHE A 21 6.11 1.29 8.46
CA PHE A 21 5.74 2.47 9.27
C PHE A 21 6.17 3.78 8.62
N TYR A 22 7.30 3.80 7.91
CA TYR A 22 7.68 4.95 7.08
C TYR A 22 6.64 5.20 5.97
N GLY A 23 6.18 4.14 5.28
CA GLY A 23 5.10 4.22 4.31
C GLY A 23 3.79 4.75 4.92
N VAL A 24 3.40 4.24 6.09
CA VAL A 24 2.21 4.71 6.84
C VAL A 24 2.33 6.21 7.16
N SER A 25 3.49 6.66 7.61
CA SER A 25 3.73 8.09 7.89
C SER A 25 3.53 8.97 6.65
N LYS A 26 4.04 8.53 5.49
CA LYS A 26 3.86 9.25 4.22
C LYS A 26 2.42 9.24 3.71
N THR A 27 1.66 8.19 3.98
CA THR A 27 0.27 8.03 3.51
C THR A 27 -0.76 8.51 4.53
N ARG A 28 -0.35 9.21 5.59
CA ARG A 28 -1.26 9.71 6.63
C ARG A 28 -2.24 10.76 6.10
N ASN A 29 -1.79 11.65 5.22
CA ASN A 29 -2.55 12.81 4.72
C ASN A 29 -3.21 12.54 3.37
N LEU A 30 -3.82 11.37 3.19
CA LEU A 30 -4.59 11.06 1.98
C LEU A 30 -5.96 11.74 2.04
N ILE A 31 -6.36 12.39 0.94
CA ILE A 31 -7.67 13.00 0.73
C ILE A 31 -8.67 11.90 0.36
N PHE A 32 -8.33 11.10 -0.64
CA PHE A 32 -9.11 9.94 -1.06
C PHE A 32 -8.38 8.68 -0.66
N LYS A 33 -9.08 7.73 -0.02
CA LYS A 33 -8.50 6.52 0.54
C LYS A 33 -9.18 5.29 -0.03
N ASP A 34 -8.41 4.22 -0.21
CA ASP A 34 -8.93 2.92 -0.55
C ASP A 34 -9.85 2.34 0.56
N LYS A 35 -10.58 1.26 0.26
CA LYS A 35 -11.38 0.55 1.26
C LYS A 35 -10.47 0.01 2.37
N LEU A 36 -10.85 0.26 3.64
CA LEU A 36 -10.10 -0.25 4.79
C LEU A 36 -9.95 -1.77 4.73
N TRP A 37 -11.05 -2.46 4.47
CA TRP A 37 -11.10 -3.91 4.35
C TRP A 37 -11.21 -4.31 2.87
N ASN A 38 -10.07 -4.52 2.23
CA ASN A 38 -9.97 -5.17 0.94
C ASN A 38 -9.57 -6.65 1.15
N THR A 39 -9.77 -7.48 0.14
CA THR A 39 -9.50 -8.93 0.21
C THR A 39 -8.09 -9.24 0.69
N TYR A 40 -7.10 -8.49 0.23
CA TYR A 40 -5.70 -8.70 0.63
C TYR A 40 -5.45 -8.41 2.10
N ARG A 41 -6.04 -7.33 2.65
CA ARG A 41 -5.89 -6.98 4.07
C ARG A 41 -6.60 -8.00 4.97
N ILE A 42 -7.77 -8.47 4.57
CA ILE A 42 -8.49 -9.53 5.30
C ILE A 42 -7.63 -10.78 5.35
N LEU A 43 -7.08 -11.21 4.22
CA LEU A 43 -6.23 -12.40 4.13
C LEU A 43 -4.97 -12.24 5.00
N PHE A 44 -4.35 -11.06 4.97
CA PHE A 44 -3.17 -10.74 5.76
C PHE A 44 -3.47 -10.67 7.26
N ALA A 45 -4.64 -10.14 7.65
CA ALA A 45 -5.11 -10.14 9.03
C ALA A 45 -5.33 -11.56 9.56
N ILE A 46 -5.95 -12.43 8.76
CA ILE A 46 -6.15 -13.84 9.10
C ILE A 46 -4.80 -14.55 9.27
N ALA A 47 -3.90 -14.40 8.30
CA ALA A 47 -2.57 -15.00 8.36
C ALA A 47 -1.79 -14.50 9.59
N GLY A 48 -1.82 -13.20 9.86
CA GLY A 48 -1.20 -12.61 11.04
C GLY A 48 -1.81 -13.12 12.36
N GLY A 49 -3.11 -13.25 12.41
CA GLY A 49 -3.81 -13.84 13.56
C GLY A 49 -3.41 -15.30 13.82
N LEU A 50 -3.31 -16.12 12.77
CA LEU A 50 -2.83 -17.50 12.87
C LEU A 50 -1.38 -17.55 13.37
N CYS A 51 -0.51 -16.68 12.87
CA CYS A 51 0.87 -16.58 13.34
C CYS A 51 0.95 -16.19 14.83
N LEU A 52 0.08 -15.29 15.30
CA LEU A 52 0.02 -14.92 16.71
C LEU A 52 -0.43 -16.10 17.59
N LEU A 53 -1.36 -16.93 17.11
CA LEU A 53 -1.79 -18.13 17.83
C LEU A 53 -0.65 -19.15 18.00
N THR A 54 0.28 -19.24 17.04
CA THR A 54 1.46 -20.11 17.18
C THR A 54 2.46 -19.59 18.21
N GLY A 55 2.33 -18.35 18.65
CA GLY A 55 3.20 -17.73 19.67
C GLY A 55 3.23 -18.47 21.01
N PHE A 56 2.16 -19.19 21.34
CA PHE A 56 2.10 -20.03 22.56
C PHE A 56 3.08 -21.23 22.52
N LEU A 57 3.60 -21.56 21.34
CA LEU A 57 4.57 -22.65 21.16
C LEU A 57 6.03 -22.17 21.31
N TYR A 58 6.23 -20.85 21.45
CA TYR A 58 7.57 -20.26 21.50
C TYR A 58 8.11 -20.29 22.91
N THR A 59 9.28 -20.85 23.05
CA THR A 59 9.98 -21.00 24.36
C THR A 59 11.26 -20.18 24.44
N SER A 60 11.78 -19.74 23.29
CA SER A 60 13.02 -18.97 23.21
C SER A 60 12.76 -17.46 23.18
N VAL A 61 13.66 -16.69 23.79
CA VAL A 61 13.65 -15.21 23.70
C VAL A 61 13.70 -14.73 22.25
N TRP A 62 14.44 -15.41 21.39
CA TRP A 62 14.53 -15.08 19.96
C TRP A 62 13.20 -15.30 19.22
N ASP A 63 12.44 -16.29 19.62
CA ASP A 63 11.12 -16.55 19.04
C ASP A 63 10.13 -15.45 19.45
N LEU A 64 10.23 -14.96 20.69
CA LEU A 64 9.42 -13.86 21.18
C LEU A 64 9.74 -12.55 20.42
N ILE A 65 11.03 -12.26 20.22
CA ILE A 65 11.46 -11.09 19.41
C ILE A 65 10.87 -11.18 17.98
N ARG A 66 10.96 -12.34 17.33
CA ARG A 66 10.38 -12.56 16.01
C ARG A 66 8.87 -12.34 16.00
N LEU A 67 8.16 -12.86 16.99
CA LEU A 67 6.72 -12.70 17.12
C LEU A 67 6.33 -11.23 17.22
N VAL A 68 7.03 -10.46 18.04
CA VAL A 68 6.79 -9.01 18.19
C VAL A 68 7.05 -8.29 16.87
N LEU A 69 8.17 -8.54 16.21
CA LEU A 69 8.52 -7.90 14.94
C LEU A 69 7.53 -8.27 13.83
N MET A 70 7.10 -9.53 13.76
CA MET A 70 6.11 -10.00 12.81
C MET A 70 4.74 -9.35 13.05
N THR A 71 4.35 -9.20 14.32
CA THR A 71 3.14 -8.48 14.71
C THR A 71 3.19 -7.02 14.26
N LEU A 72 4.33 -6.35 14.44
CA LEU A 72 4.54 -4.98 13.96
C LEU A 72 4.42 -4.90 12.43
N CYS A 73 4.96 -5.87 11.68
CA CYS A 73 4.78 -5.94 10.24
C CYS A 73 3.31 -6.06 9.84
N VAL A 74 2.55 -6.94 10.50
CA VAL A 74 1.11 -7.11 10.24
C VAL A 74 0.36 -5.81 10.50
N ILE A 75 0.59 -5.17 11.64
CA ILE A 75 -0.02 -3.89 12.00
C ILE A 75 0.36 -2.81 10.96
N GLY A 76 1.64 -2.68 10.63
CA GLY A 76 2.12 -1.72 9.64
C GLY A 76 1.45 -1.91 8.28
N PHE A 77 1.30 -3.16 7.82
CA PHE A 77 0.63 -3.48 6.56
C PHE A 77 -0.87 -3.14 6.59
N LEU A 78 -1.55 -3.42 7.70
CA LEU A 78 -2.98 -3.10 7.86
C LEU A 78 -3.23 -1.59 7.91
N LEU A 79 -2.30 -0.83 8.47
CA LEU A 79 -2.39 0.63 8.55
C LEU A 79 -2.00 1.32 7.24
N LEU A 80 -1.22 0.65 6.38
CA LEU A 80 -0.80 1.21 5.10
C LEU A 80 -2.01 1.38 4.18
N ARG A 81 -2.24 2.61 3.71
CA ARG A 81 -3.39 2.96 2.86
C ARG A 81 -2.91 3.45 1.51
N ASP A 82 -3.59 2.99 0.47
CA ASP A 82 -3.45 3.54 -0.87
C ASP A 82 -4.46 4.68 -1.06
N GLY A 83 -4.13 5.66 -1.91
CA GLY A 83 -5.03 6.78 -2.12
C GLY A 83 -4.41 7.95 -2.85
N ILE A 84 -5.08 9.08 -2.79
CA ILE A 84 -4.65 10.33 -3.41
C ILE A 84 -4.45 11.37 -2.32
N SER A 85 -3.26 11.98 -2.29
CA SER A 85 -2.93 13.11 -1.45
C SER A 85 -3.02 14.42 -2.25
N ASP A 86 -2.79 15.54 -1.60
CA ASP A 86 -2.71 16.84 -2.29
C ASP A 86 -1.51 16.94 -3.24
N THR A 87 -0.47 16.14 -3.03
CA THR A 87 0.80 16.20 -3.77
C THR A 87 1.00 15.07 -4.78
N GLY A 88 0.21 13.99 -4.71
CA GLY A 88 0.42 12.83 -5.58
C GLY A 88 -0.46 11.62 -5.29
N ILE A 89 -0.20 10.56 -6.02
CA ILE A 89 -0.87 9.25 -5.88
C ILE A 89 0.00 8.35 -5.00
N ALA A 90 -0.57 7.82 -3.94
CA ALA A 90 0.09 6.93 -3.00
C ALA A 90 -0.37 5.47 -3.23
N VAL A 91 0.57 4.58 -3.52
CA VAL A 91 0.34 3.14 -3.68
C VAL A 91 1.44 2.38 -2.95
N MET A 92 1.06 1.44 -2.10
CA MET A 92 1.97 0.61 -1.30
C MET A 92 3.05 1.41 -0.55
N GLY A 93 2.66 2.56 0.05
CA GLY A 93 3.57 3.42 0.81
C GLY A 93 4.50 4.31 -0.01
N ARG A 94 4.45 4.24 -1.35
CA ARG A 94 5.17 5.14 -2.26
C ARG A 94 4.23 6.23 -2.73
N VAL A 95 4.67 7.48 -2.64
CA VAL A 95 3.93 8.62 -3.18
C VAL A 95 4.57 9.01 -4.52
N THR A 96 3.78 8.95 -5.58
CA THR A 96 4.15 9.40 -6.92
C THR A 96 3.63 10.83 -7.10
N PRO A 97 4.50 11.85 -7.15
CA PRO A 97 4.09 13.25 -7.31
C PRO A 97 3.33 13.47 -8.63
N PHE A 98 2.36 14.38 -8.63
CA PHE A 98 1.62 14.69 -9.87
C PHE A 98 2.51 15.23 -10.98
N ASP A 99 3.60 15.90 -10.63
CA ASP A 99 4.54 16.44 -11.61
C ASP A 99 5.29 15.34 -12.38
N SER A 100 5.62 14.22 -11.72
CA SER A 100 6.27 13.07 -12.33
C SER A 100 5.33 12.15 -13.11
N ILE A 101 4.02 12.39 -13.09
CA ILE A 101 3.04 11.64 -13.87
C ILE A 101 3.01 12.22 -15.29
N ARG A 102 3.33 11.39 -16.28
CA ARG A 102 3.26 11.73 -17.71
C ARG A 102 1.83 11.73 -18.23
N SER A 103 1.07 10.71 -17.90
CA SER A 103 -0.32 10.55 -18.32
C SER A 103 -1.11 9.75 -17.31
N TYR A 104 -2.43 9.97 -17.26
CA TYR A 104 -3.33 9.19 -16.44
C TYR A 104 -4.63 8.85 -17.18
N ASP A 105 -5.26 7.77 -16.75
CA ASP A 105 -6.58 7.34 -17.19
C ASP A 105 -7.35 6.81 -16.00
N TYR A 106 -8.64 6.63 -16.17
CA TYR A 106 -9.49 6.06 -15.13
C TYR A 106 -10.61 5.20 -15.74
N GLY A 107 -11.13 4.28 -14.96
CA GLY A 107 -12.22 3.44 -15.39
C GLY A 107 -12.87 2.64 -14.28
N ASP A 108 -14.09 2.22 -14.53
CA ASP A 108 -14.82 1.33 -13.65
C ASP A 108 -14.28 -0.11 -13.77
N TYR A 109 -14.13 -0.77 -12.65
CA TYR A 109 -13.73 -2.18 -12.58
C TYR A 109 -14.58 -2.88 -11.50
N LYS A 110 -15.58 -3.67 -11.94
CA LYS A 110 -16.55 -4.31 -11.03
C LYS A 110 -17.17 -3.27 -10.07
N ASP A 111 -17.05 -3.49 -8.77
CA ASP A 111 -17.58 -2.61 -7.72
C ASP A 111 -16.60 -1.52 -7.27
N THR A 112 -15.52 -1.31 -8.03
CA THR A 112 -14.47 -0.35 -7.73
C THR A 112 -14.22 0.59 -8.91
N PHE A 113 -13.55 1.69 -8.62
CA PHE A 113 -13.04 2.65 -9.58
C PHE A 113 -11.52 2.60 -9.56
N ARG A 114 -10.90 2.53 -10.75
CA ARG A 114 -9.44 2.46 -10.87
C ARG A 114 -8.89 3.69 -11.56
N VAL A 115 -7.79 4.20 -11.02
CA VAL A 115 -6.95 5.23 -11.63
C VAL A 115 -5.66 4.57 -12.07
N TYR A 116 -5.28 4.81 -13.31
CA TYR A 116 -4.03 4.34 -13.92
C TYR A 116 -3.15 5.56 -14.15
N ALA A 117 -1.93 5.54 -13.68
CA ALA A 117 -0.96 6.60 -13.93
C ALA A 117 0.32 6.00 -14.50
N VAL A 118 0.91 6.69 -15.47
CA VAL A 118 2.21 6.36 -16.05
C VAL A 118 3.16 7.48 -15.67
N THR A 119 4.33 7.14 -15.13
CA THR A 119 5.34 8.11 -14.75
C THR A 119 6.27 8.45 -15.92
N GLU A 120 6.98 9.57 -15.81
CA GLU A 120 7.98 9.95 -16.80
C GLU A 120 9.22 9.04 -16.72
N ASP A 121 9.59 8.63 -15.49
CA ASP A 121 10.77 7.80 -15.23
C ASP A 121 10.61 6.35 -15.69
N ASP A 122 9.38 5.82 -15.68
CA ASP A 122 9.09 4.44 -16.05
C ASP A 122 7.79 4.38 -16.86
N PRO A 123 7.88 4.63 -18.19
CA PRO A 123 6.71 4.67 -19.06
C PRO A 123 6.06 3.30 -19.30
N ASP A 124 6.75 2.21 -19.00
CA ASP A 124 6.26 0.86 -19.20
C ASP A 124 5.46 0.34 -17.99
N THR A 125 5.72 0.89 -16.81
CA THR A 125 5.03 0.50 -15.57
C THR A 125 3.87 1.44 -15.26
N LYS A 126 2.68 0.86 -15.10
CA LYS A 126 1.47 1.57 -14.70
C LYS A 126 1.29 1.50 -13.19
N VAL A 127 1.21 2.65 -12.55
CA VAL A 127 0.75 2.76 -11.17
C VAL A 127 -0.77 2.62 -11.17
N VAL A 128 -1.29 1.60 -10.50
CA VAL A 128 -2.74 1.31 -10.44
C VAL A 128 -3.24 1.56 -9.04
N LEU A 129 -4.15 2.52 -8.90
CA LEU A 129 -4.84 2.83 -7.66
C LEU A 129 -6.29 2.39 -7.75
N THR A 130 -6.76 1.63 -6.77
CA THR A 130 -8.15 1.15 -6.69
C THR A 130 -8.87 1.87 -5.55
N LEU A 131 -9.95 2.57 -5.88
CA LEU A 131 -10.74 3.36 -4.95
C LEU A 131 -12.19 2.86 -4.88
N PRO A 132 -12.94 3.18 -3.82
CA PRO A 132 -14.36 2.97 -3.75
C PRO A 132 -15.10 3.74 -4.85
N LYS A 133 -16.17 3.17 -5.38
CA LYS A 133 -16.92 3.74 -6.51
C LYS A 133 -17.70 5.00 -6.13
N ASP A 134 -18.05 5.13 -4.86
CA ASP A 134 -18.73 6.30 -4.29
C ASP A 134 -17.91 7.59 -4.36
N GLN A 135 -16.57 7.49 -4.34
CA GLN A 135 -15.67 8.64 -4.45
C GLN A 135 -15.33 9.02 -5.90
N LYS A 136 -15.87 8.32 -6.90
CA LYS A 136 -15.46 8.44 -8.31
C LYS A 136 -15.52 9.86 -8.83
N ASP A 137 -16.66 10.53 -8.67
CA ASP A 137 -16.89 11.84 -9.29
C ASP A 137 -16.01 12.93 -8.66
N GLU A 138 -15.81 12.85 -7.34
CA GLU A 138 -14.92 13.76 -6.59
C GLU A 138 -13.45 13.53 -7.00
N VAL A 139 -13.03 12.27 -7.12
CA VAL A 139 -11.68 11.90 -7.57
C VAL A 139 -11.41 12.40 -8.99
N ILE A 140 -12.37 12.22 -9.91
CA ILE A 140 -12.23 12.69 -11.29
C ILE A 140 -12.11 14.21 -11.34
N ALA A 141 -12.96 14.93 -10.57
CA ALA A 141 -12.90 16.38 -10.50
C ALA A 141 -11.55 16.86 -9.96
N PHE A 142 -11.06 16.24 -8.90
CA PHE A 142 -9.78 16.55 -8.29
C PHE A 142 -8.59 16.30 -9.23
N LEU A 143 -8.56 15.13 -9.90
CA LEU A 143 -7.50 14.78 -10.86
C LEU A 143 -7.52 15.72 -12.08
N LYS A 144 -8.70 16.11 -12.58
CA LYS A 144 -8.82 17.10 -13.63
C LYS A 144 -8.28 18.47 -13.22
N GLN A 145 -8.53 18.87 -11.98
CA GLN A 145 -8.00 20.13 -11.44
C GLN A 145 -6.47 20.10 -11.34
N LYS A 146 -5.89 18.99 -10.84
CA LYS A 146 -4.44 18.85 -10.64
C LYS A 146 -3.68 18.51 -11.92
N MET A 147 -4.26 17.68 -12.79
CA MET A 147 -3.57 17.08 -13.94
C MET A 147 -4.40 17.06 -15.23
N GLY A 148 -5.37 17.93 -15.41
CA GLY A 148 -6.33 17.86 -16.53
C GLY A 148 -5.69 17.74 -17.91
N LYS A 149 -4.55 18.39 -18.14
CA LYS A 149 -3.80 18.36 -19.40
C LYS A 149 -3.09 16.99 -19.67
N LYS A 150 -2.92 16.16 -18.63
CA LYS A 150 -2.22 14.86 -18.70
C LYS A 150 -3.18 13.67 -18.89
N TYR A 151 -4.49 13.93 -19.03
CA TYR A 151 -5.46 12.88 -19.27
C TYR A 151 -5.27 12.26 -20.67
N THR A 152 -5.08 10.96 -20.72
CA THR A 152 -4.93 10.21 -21.98
C THR A 152 -5.62 8.86 -21.83
N ARG A 153 -6.59 8.58 -22.71
CA ARG A 153 -7.31 7.30 -22.68
C ARG A 153 -6.35 6.15 -22.99
N MET A 154 -6.06 5.35 -21.99
CA MET A 154 -5.18 4.19 -22.13
C MET A 154 -5.99 2.99 -22.63
N ARG A 155 -5.49 2.29 -23.66
CA ARG A 155 -6.10 1.03 -24.10
C ARG A 155 -6.08 0.05 -22.89
N LYS A 156 -7.26 -0.47 -22.55
CA LYS A 156 -7.37 -1.58 -21.61
C LYS A 156 -6.74 -2.80 -22.28
N GLY A 157 -5.52 -3.15 -21.85
CA GLY A 157 -4.92 -4.43 -22.19
C GLY A 157 -5.58 -5.53 -21.37
#